data_55943e9e186d53b44787b98d78f69535
#
_entry.id   55943e9e186d53b44787b98d78f69535
#
_cell.length_a   1.000
_cell.length_b   1.000
_cell.length_c   1.000
_cell.angle_alpha   90.00
_cell.angle_beta   90.00
_cell.angle_gamma   90.00
#
_symmetry.space_group_name_H-M   'P 1'
#
loop_
_entity.id
_entity.type
_entity.pdbx_description
1 polymer ?
#
loop_
_entity_poly.entity_id
_entity_poly.type
_entity_poly.pdbx_seq_one_letter_code
_entity_poly.pdbx_strand_id
1 'polypeptide(L)'
;LYADCTAVVSSNLGTQEPHTVYRARINGEPTALAIEATAPDGYSGDIALVIGVDTQMNVLGVRVLEHKETPGLGDKIELSISDWITSFTGKHFSVSALPVWQVKKDGGEFDQFTGATITPRAVVSAVKNALLYVQDNQQTLFSAPNMCGIENDVLPTNEVLSE
;
A
#
# COMPACT_ATOMS: atom_id res chain seq x y z
N LEU A 1 9.57 15.82 14.55
CA LEU A 1 9.25 14.41 14.26
C LEU A 1 10.24 13.92 13.21
N TYR A 2 11.17 13.08 13.62
CA TYR A 2 12.06 12.43 12.67
C TYR A 2 11.30 11.37 11.90
N ALA A 3 11.31 11.48 10.58
CA ALA A 3 10.79 10.42 9.75
C ALA A 3 11.65 9.16 9.94
N ASP A 4 11.00 8.02 10.09
CA ASP A 4 11.64 6.71 10.20
C ASP A 4 11.16 5.88 9.00
N CYS A 5 12.03 5.70 8.00
CA CYS A 5 11.66 5.03 6.77
C CYS A 5 12.79 4.24 6.16
N THR A 6 12.41 3.34 5.27
CA THR A 6 13.34 2.63 4.40
C THR A 6 12.74 2.56 2.99
N ALA A 7 13.50 2.05 2.04
CA ALA A 7 13.04 1.85 0.67
C ALA A 7 13.16 0.38 0.29
N VAL A 8 12.23 -0.10 -0.52
CA VAL A 8 12.11 -1.50 -0.89
C VAL A 8 11.91 -1.63 -2.39
N VAL A 9 12.57 -2.60 -3.00
CA VAL A 9 12.31 -3.01 -4.38
C VAL A 9 11.70 -4.41 -4.34
N SER A 10 10.44 -4.52 -4.77
CA SER A 10 9.72 -5.79 -4.83
C SER A 10 8.62 -5.72 -5.88
N SER A 11 8.52 -6.75 -6.68
CA SER A 11 7.43 -6.88 -7.66
C SER A 11 6.05 -6.89 -7.00
N ASN A 12 5.94 -7.31 -5.73
CA ASN A 12 4.70 -7.29 -4.98
C ASN A 12 4.17 -5.86 -4.74
N LEU A 13 5.01 -4.86 -4.90
CA LEU A 13 4.59 -3.46 -4.77
C LEU A 13 4.20 -2.84 -6.12
N GLY A 14 4.09 -3.64 -7.17
CA GLY A 14 3.50 -3.27 -8.45
C GLY A 14 4.49 -2.91 -9.54
N THR A 15 5.67 -2.41 -9.19
CA THR A 15 6.74 -2.09 -10.12
C THR A 15 8.09 -2.48 -9.56
N GLN A 16 9.14 -2.42 -10.37
CA GLN A 16 10.51 -2.66 -9.92
C GLN A 16 11.20 -1.40 -9.38
N GLU A 17 10.48 -0.29 -9.31
CA GLU A 17 10.98 0.94 -8.71
C GLU A 17 10.97 0.85 -7.19
N PRO A 18 11.89 1.55 -6.49
CA PRO A 18 11.86 1.61 -5.04
C PRO A 18 10.55 2.23 -4.53
N HIS A 19 10.00 1.63 -3.48
CA HIS A 19 8.84 2.16 -2.75
C HIS A 19 9.25 2.44 -1.31
N THR A 20 8.74 3.52 -0.75
CA THR A 20 9.06 3.93 0.61
C THR A 20 8.17 3.22 1.62
N VAL A 21 8.77 2.80 2.73
CA VAL A 21 8.09 2.24 3.88
C VAL A 21 8.38 3.14 5.08
N TYR A 22 7.34 3.77 5.62
CA TYR A 22 7.43 4.58 6.84
C TYR A 22 7.10 3.70 8.04
N ARG A 23 7.86 3.85 9.11
CA ARG A 23 7.72 3.01 10.31
C ARG A 23 7.26 3.85 11.48
N ALA A 24 6.34 3.32 12.27
CA ALA A 24 5.90 3.91 13.52
C ALA A 24 6.29 2.99 14.67
N ARG A 25 6.89 3.58 15.71
CA ARG A 25 7.29 2.88 16.92
C ARG A 25 6.76 3.64 18.14
N ILE A 26 6.43 2.92 19.19
CA ILE A 26 6.08 3.49 20.48
C ILE A 26 7.10 2.96 21.49
N ASN A 27 7.84 3.87 22.13
CA ASN A 27 8.93 3.51 23.06
C ASN A 27 9.92 2.51 22.45
N GLY A 28 10.26 2.71 21.17
CA GLY A 28 11.17 1.84 20.44
C GLY A 28 10.58 0.55 19.89
N GLU A 29 9.33 0.22 20.26
CA GLU A 29 8.67 -0.99 19.81
C GLU A 29 7.92 -0.77 18.49
N PRO A 30 8.10 -1.66 17.50
CA PRO A 30 7.34 -1.60 16.24
C PRO A 30 5.84 -1.60 16.49
N THR A 31 5.11 -0.66 15.90
CA THR A 31 3.68 -0.50 16.08
C THR A 31 2.92 -0.60 14.76
N ALA A 32 3.39 0.08 13.73
CA ALA A 32 2.72 0.14 12.44
C ALA A 32 3.69 0.56 11.34
N LEU A 33 3.29 0.36 10.10
CA LEU A 33 3.96 0.98 8.96
C LEU A 33 2.96 1.53 7.95
N ALA A 34 3.47 2.46 7.14
CA ALA A 34 2.79 2.93 5.95
C ALA A 34 3.69 2.60 4.76
N ILE A 35 3.21 1.74 3.88
CA ILE A 35 3.96 1.29 2.71
C ILE A 35 3.36 1.91 1.45
N GLU A 36 4.22 2.51 0.64
CA GLU A 36 3.82 2.96 -0.68
C GLU A 36 3.83 1.78 -1.65
N ALA A 37 2.88 1.78 -2.57
CA ALA A 37 2.75 0.75 -3.59
C ALA A 37 2.16 1.36 -4.86
N THR A 38 2.28 0.65 -5.95
CA THR A 38 1.72 1.04 -7.24
C THR A 38 0.75 -0.02 -7.71
N ALA A 39 -0.45 0.39 -8.14
CA ALA A 39 -1.34 -0.46 -8.88
C ALA A 39 -1.04 -0.25 -10.37
N PRO A 40 -0.38 -1.21 -11.05
CA PRO A 40 0.03 -1.02 -12.44
C PRO A 40 -1.12 -1.24 -13.43
N ASP A 41 -2.22 -1.80 -12.97
CA ASP A 41 -3.33 -2.25 -13.81
C ASP A 41 -4.52 -1.27 -13.81
N GLY A 42 -4.30 -0.02 -13.46
CA GLY A 42 -5.33 1.01 -13.58
C GLY A 42 -5.83 1.15 -15.02
N TYR A 43 -7.04 1.65 -15.18
CA TYR A 43 -7.62 1.85 -16.51
C TYR A 43 -6.79 2.84 -17.34
N SER A 44 -6.32 3.91 -16.70
CA SER A 44 -5.54 4.97 -17.36
C SER A 44 -4.06 4.97 -16.95
N GLY A 45 -3.55 3.85 -16.45
CA GLY A 45 -2.16 3.70 -16.06
C GLY A 45 -1.97 3.48 -14.57
N ASP A 46 -0.78 3.76 -14.09
CA ASP A 46 -0.38 3.50 -12.72
C ASP A 46 -1.16 4.33 -11.71
N ILE A 47 -1.50 3.69 -10.59
CA ILE A 47 -2.13 4.35 -9.44
C ILE A 47 -1.18 4.21 -8.27
N ALA A 48 -0.70 5.35 -7.75
CA ALA A 48 0.17 5.37 -6.58
C ALA A 48 -0.67 5.37 -5.30
N LEU A 49 -0.32 4.48 -4.38
CA LEU A 49 -1.06 4.22 -3.14
C LEU A 49 -0.15 4.30 -1.94
N VAL A 50 -0.73 4.57 -0.76
CA VAL A 50 -0.10 4.33 0.52
C VAL A 50 -1.06 3.52 1.40
N ILE A 51 -0.54 2.49 2.06
CA ILE A 51 -1.30 1.56 2.90
C ILE A 51 -0.71 1.60 4.31
N GLY A 52 -1.53 1.97 5.29
CA GLY A 52 -1.18 1.89 6.70
C GLY A 52 -1.64 0.56 7.28
N VAL A 53 -0.77 -0.13 7.99
CA VAL A 53 -1.08 -1.42 8.60
C VAL A 53 -0.33 -1.55 9.92
N ASP A 54 -0.98 -2.13 10.95
CA ASP A 54 -0.30 -2.39 12.22
C ASP A 54 0.46 -3.72 12.18
N THR A 55 1.19 -4.02 13.26
CA THR A 55 2.00 -5.24 13.33
C THR A 55 1.17 -6.51 13.41
N GLN A 56 -0.13 -6.41 13.65
CA GLN A 56 -1.07 -7.53 13.66
C GLN A 56 -1.83 -7.67 12.35
N MET A 57 -1.41 -6.92 11.33
CA MET A 57 -2.00 -6.95 9.98
C MET A 57 -3.44 -6.41 9.92
N ASN A 58 -3.78 -5.48 10.81
CA ASN A 58 -5.02 -4.71 10.69
C ASN A 58 -4.75 -3.47 9.84
N VAL A 59 -5.55 -3.26 8.82
CA VAL A 59 -5.40 -2.10 7.93
C VAL A 59 -5.89 -0.85 8.66
N LEU A 60 -5.01 0.14 8.78
CA LEU A 60 -5.31 1.43 9.39
C LEU A 60 -5.94 2.39 8.40
N GLY A 61 -5.58 2.26 7.13
CA GLY A 61 -6.15 3.05 6.05
C GLY A 61 -5.39 2.86 4.76
N VAL A 62 -6.04 3.23 3.66
CA VAL A 62 -5.45 3.26 2.31
C VAL A 62 -5.78 4.62 1.71
N ARG A 63 -4.83 5.23 1.04
CA ARG A 63 -5.06 6.47 0.29
C ARG A 63 -4.38 6.42 -1.06
N VAL A 64 -5.04 7.01 -2.04
CA VAL A 64 -4.46 7.21 -3.37
C VAL A 64 -3.62 8.48 -3.33
N LEU A 65 -2.37 8.37 -3.77
CA LEU A 65 -1.43 9.48 -3.84
C LEU A 65 -1.49 10.17 -5.21
N GLU A 66 -1.61 9.37 -6.28
CA GLU A 66 -1.64 9.88 -7.65
C GLU A 66 -2.35 8.88 -8.56
N HIS A 67 -3.16 9.38 -9.49
CA HIS A 67 -3.81 8.57 -10.51
C HIS A 67 -4.23 9.43 -11.71
N LYS A 68 -4.58 8.77 -12.80
CA LYS A 68 -5.08 9.40 -14.03
C LYS A 68 -6.41 8.80 -14.46
N GLU A 69 -7.19 8.27 -13.49
CA GLU A 69 -8.45 7.62 -13.81
C GLU A 69 -9.51 8.63 -14.25
N THR A 70 -10.51 8.14 -14.99
CA THR A 70 -11.49 8.99 -15.67
C THR A 70 -12.40 9.68 -14.67
N PRO A 71 -12.54 11.02 -14.74
CA PRO A 71 -13.47 11.77 -13.90
C PRO A 71 -14.90 11.25 -14.03
N GLY A 72 -15.58 11.10 -12.89
CA GLY A 72 -16.94 10.56 -12.83
C GLY A 72 -17.03 9.04 -12.92
N LEU A 73 -15.92 8.35 -13.18
CA LEU A 73 -15.87 6.89 -13.29
C LEU A 73 -14.87 6.31 -12.29
N GLY A 74 -13.60 6.15 -12.67
CA GLY A 74 -12.57 5.57 -11.82
C GLY A 74 -12.06 6.48 -10.71
N ASP A 75 -12.28 7.77 -10.77
CA ASP A 75 -11.82 8.74 -9.78
C ASP A 75 -12.49 8.58 -8.41
N LYS A 76 -13.52 7.73 -8.29
CA LYS A 76 -14.14 7.39 -7.00
C LYS A 76 -13.20 6.69 -6.02
N ILE A 77 -11.98 6.40 -6.43
CA ILE A 77 -10.92 5.95 -5.51
C ILE A 77 -10.36 7.07 -4.64
N GLU A 78 -10.62 8.34 -5.00
CA GLU A 78 -10.21 9.48 -4.18
C GLU A 78 -11.19 9.73 -3.04
N LEU A 79 -10.66 9.95 -1.83
CA LEU A 79 -11.46 10.24 -0.64
C LEU A 79 -12.29 11.51 -0.80
N SER A 80 -11.79 12.50 -1.55
CA SER A 80 -12.53 13.74 -1.82
C SER A 80 -13.76 13.55 -2.69
N ILE A 81 -13.86 12.43 -3.39
CA ILE A 81 -14.96 12.14 -4.34
C ILE A 81 -15.92 11.09 -3.80
N SER A 82 -15.39 10.07 -3.12
CA SER A 82 -16.17 8.95 -2.59
C SER A 82 -15.51 8.39 -1.35
N ASP A 83 -16.32 7.81 -0.46
CA ASP A 83 -15.80 7.13 0.72
C ASP A 83 -15.37 5.68 0.44
N TRP A 84 -15.38 5.25 -0.82
CA TRP A 84 -15.04 3.87 -1.19
C TRP A 84 -13.70 3.42 -0.62
N ILE A 85 -12.69 4.28 -0.69
CA ILE A 85 -11.33 3.95 -0.23
C ILE A 85 -11.27 3.63 1.27
N THR A 86 -12.26 4.10 2.05
CA THR A 86 -12.35 3.78 3.48
C THR A 86 -12.84 2.36 3.74
N SER A 87 -13.25 1.63 2.71
CA SER A 87 -13.66 0.22 2.84
C SER A 87 -12.54 -0.68 3.38
N PHE A 88 -11.30 -0.29 3.18
CA PHE A 88 -10.13 -1.05 3.67
C PHE A 88 -9.90 -0.88 5.17
N THR A 89 -10.31 0.25 5.74
CA THR A 89 -10.00 0.62 7.12
C THR A 89 -10.62 -0.36 8.10
N GLY A 90 -9.80 -0.89 9.00
CA GLY A 90 -10.24 -1.82 10.03
C GLY A 90 -10.29 -3.29 9.59
N LYS A 91 -10.04 -3.60 8.32
CA LYS A 91 -10.00 -4.99 7.88
C LYS A 91 -8.72 -5.67 8.33
N HIS A 92 -8.87 -6.90 8.81
CA HIS A 92 -7.73 -7.75 9.16
C HIS A 92 -7.29 -8.55 7.94
N PHE A 93 -6.00 -8.51 7.62
CA PHE A 93 -5.43 -9.27 6.53
C PHE A 93 -4.96 -10.63 7.01
N SER A 94 -5.41 -11.70 6.34
CA SER A 94 -5.01 -13.06 6.63
C SER A 94 -4.83 -13.84 5.33
N VAL A 95 -3.74 -14.59 5.23
CA VAL A 95 -3.49 -15.46 4.07
C VAL A 95 -4.58 -16.52 3.94
N SER A 96 -5.16 -16.97 5.04
CA SER A 96 -6.25 -17.95 5.01
C SER A 96 -7.56 -17.37 4.46
N ALA A 97 -7.69 -16.07 4.34
CA ALA A 97 -8.88 -15.39 3.85
C ALA A 97 -8.60 -14.52 2.61
N LEU A 98 -7.62 -14.88 1.79
CA LEU A 98 -7.26 -14.14 0.58
C LEU A 98 -8.43 -13.86 -0.37
N PRO A 99 -9.40 -14.77 -0.58
CA PRO A 99 -10.52 -14.50 -1.49
C PRO A 99 -11.37 -13.30 -1.11
N VAL A 100 -11.35 -12.85 0.15
CA VAL A 100 -12.02 -11.63 0.60
C VAL A 100 -11.48 -10.38 -0.12
N TRP A 101 -10.20 -10.40 -0.49
CA TRP A 101 -9.46 -9.27 -1.05
C TRP A 101 -9.63 -9.19 -2.57
N GLN A 102 -10.87 -9.12 -2.98
CA GLN A 102 -11.30 -8.94 -4.37
C GLN A 102 -12.56 -8.08 -4.38
N VAL A 103 -12.93 -7.56 -5.55
CA VAL A 103 -14.24 -6.92 -5.71
C VAL A 103 -15.34 -7.97 -5.70
N LYS A 104 -16.57 -7.57 -5.36
CA LYS A 104 -17.72 -8.48 -5.21
C LYS A 104 -17.99 -9.29 -6.48
N LYS A 105 -17.80 -8.68 -7.64
CA LYS A 105 -17.95 -9.36 -8.94
C LYS A 105 -17.01 -10.56 -9.09
N ASP A 106 -15.86 -10.51 -8.45
CA ASP A 106 -14.87 -11.58 -8.47
C ASP A 106 -14.96 -12.50 -7.23
N GLY A 107 -15.99 -12.33 -6.41
CA GLY A 107 -16.22 -13.14 -5.22
C GLY A 107 -15.71 -12.56 -3.90
N GLY A 108 -15.18 -11.34 -3.91
CA GLY A 108 -14.65 -10.68 -2.72
C GLY A 108 -15.66 -9.79 -2.00
N GLU A 109 -15.16 -8.91 -1.13
CA GLU A 109 -16.00 -8.08 -0.26
C GLU A 109 -16.01 -6.60 -0.63
N PHE A 110 -15.19 -6.17 -1.59
CA PHE A 110 -15.11 -4.76 -1.97
C PHE A 110 -16.09 -4.44 -3.11
N ASP A 111 -16.74 -3.28 -3.02
CA ASP A 111 -17.63 -2.82 -4.10
C ASP A 111 -16.80 -2.49 -5.35
N GLN A 112 -17.36 -2.76 -6.52
CA GLN A 112 -16.88 -2.22 -7.77
C GLN A 112 -17.68 -0.97 -8.12
N PHE A 113 -17.21 -0.22 -9.14
CA PHE A 113 -17.92 0.97 -9.62
C PHE A 113 -18.73 0.64 -10.86
N THR A 114 -19.95 1.17 -10.97
CA THR A 114 -20.74 1.05 -12.17
C THR A 114 -20.02 1.68 -13.35
N GLY A 115 -19.78 0.89 -14.39
CA GLY A 115 -19.08 1.34 -15.60
C GLY A 115 -17.57 1.54 -15.47
N ALA A 116 -16.98 1.20 -14.31
CA ALA A 116 -15.55 1.39 -14.08
C ALA A 116 -15.00 0.33 -13.12
N THR A 117 -15.14 -0.96 -13.48
CA THR A 117 -14.73 -2.08 -12.64
C THR A 117 -13.20 -2.26 -12.61
N ILE A 118 -12.49 -1.88 -13.65
CA ILE A 118 -11.04 -2.08 -13.75
C ILE A 118 -10.31 -1.33 -12.65
N THR A 119 -10.68 -0.10 -12.36
CA THR A 119 -9.99 0.75 -11.38
C THR A 119 -10.07 0.19 -9.95
N PRO A 120 -11.24 -0.11 -9.37
CA PRO A 120 -11.29 -0.67 -8.03
C PRO A 120 -10.65 -2.06 -7.96
N ARG A 121 -10.76 -2.87 -8.99
CA ARG A 121 -10.08 -4.17 -9.07
C ARG A 121 -8.57 -4.02 -8.99
N ALA A 122 -8.01 -3.03 -9.70
CA ALA A 122 -6.57 -2.75 -9.67
C ALA A 122 -6.11 -2.31 -8.29
N VAL A 123 -6.86 -1.43 -7.62
CA VAL A 123 -6.54 -0.95 -6.28
C VAL A 123 -6.59 -2.09 -5.25
N VAL A 124 -7.66 -2.88 -5.24
CA VAL A 124 -7.78 -4.00 -4.30
C VAL A 124 -6.65 -5.00 -4.48
N SER A 125 -6.29 -5.33 -5.72
CA SER A 125 -5.19 -6.24 -6.02
C SER A 125 -3.85 -5.68 -5.51
N ALA A 126 -3.58 -4.41 -5.73
CA ALA A 126 -2.34 -3.77 -5.28
C ALA A 126 -2.24 -3.74 -3.75
N VAL A 127 -3.33 -3.44 -3.06
CA VAL A 127 -3.38 -3.47 -1.59
C VAL A 127 -3.13 -4.88 -1.07
N LYS A 128 -3.79 -5.87 -1.64
CA LYS A 128 -3.58 -7.27 -1.27
C LYS A 128 -2.11 -7.69 -1.42
N ASN A 129 -1.50 -7.37 -2.55
CA ASN A 129 -0.12 -7.76 -2.81
C ASN A 129 0.87 -7.04 -1.88
N ALA A 130 0.62 -5.76 -1.57
CA ALA A 130 1.43 -5.02 -0.62
C ALA A 130 1.31 -5.62 0.80
N LEU A 131 0.12 -6.02 1.22
CA LEU A 131 -0.09 -6.65 2.53
C LEU A 131 0.57 -8.03 2.61
N LEU A 132 0.55 -8.81 1.53
CA LEU A 132 1.30 -10.07 1.45
C LEU A 132 2.79 -9.82 1.66
N TYR A 133 3.32 -8.80 1.02
CA TYR A 133 4.73 -8.42 1.16
C TYR A 133 5.06 -8.03 2.60
N VAL A 134 4.24 -7.19 3.21
CA VAL A 134 4.43 -6.79 4.61
C VAL A 134 4.40 -7.99 5.54
N GLN A 135 3.43 -8.87 5.37
CA GLN A 135 3.31 -10.06 6.22
C GLN A 135 4.56 -10.95 6.16
N ASP A 136 5.10 -11.14 4.97
CA ASP A 136 6.27 -12.00 4.77
C ASP A 136 7.58 -11.33 5.19
N ASN A 137 7.62 -9.99 5.30
CA ASN A 137 8.86 -9.25 5.49
C ASN A 137 8.83 -8.27 6.66
N GLN A 138 7.86 -8.38 7.57
CA GLN A 138 7.64 -7.41 8.63
C GLN A 138 8.89 -7.18 9.47
N GLN A 139 9.54 -8.24 9.91
CA GLN A 139 10.74 -8.14 10.75
C GLN A 139 11.87 -7.43 10.00
N THR A 140 12.11 -7.78 8.75
CA THR A 140 13.12 -7.16 7.91
C THR A 140 12.84 -5.67 7.69
N LEU A 141 11.56 -5.32 7.48
CA LEU A 141 11.15 -3.93 7.27
C LEU A 141 11.42 -3.07 8.50
N PHE A 142 11.20 -3.59 9.71
CA PHE A 142 11.46 -2.84 10.93
C PHE A 142 12.94 -2.80 11.32
N SER A 143 13.76 -3.78 10.91
CA SER A 143 15.17 -3.84 11.23
C SER A 143 16.06 -3.12 10.22
N ALA A 144 15.55 -2.76 9.05
CA ALA A 144 16.32 -2.07 8.02
C ALA A 144 16.82 -0.70 8.51
N PRO A 145 17.98 -0.23 8.00
CA PRO A 145 18.47 1.10 8.35
C PRO A 145 17.48 2.20 8.02
N ASN A 146 17.46 3.26 8.83
CA ASN A 146 16.64 4.43 8.59
C ASN A 146 17.24 5.26 7.45
N MET A 147 16.49 5.43 6.37
CA MET A 147 16.91 6.22 5.20
C MET A 147 16.30 7.62 5.18
N CYS A 148 15.43 7.94 6.14
CA CYS A 148 14.87 9.28 6.33
C CYS A 148 15.66 10.05 7.38
N GLY A 149 15.72 11.38 7.26
CA GLY A 149 16.39 12.22 8.24
C GLY A 149 17.91 12.19 8.15
N ILE A 150 18.49 11.54 7.15
CA ILE A 150 19.91 11.63 6.83
C ILE A 150 20.07 12.93 6.05
N GLU A 151 20.91 13.84 6.57
CA GLU A 151 21.20 15.08 5.85
C GLU A 151 21.81 14.78 4.49
N ASN A 152 21.53 15.64 3.55
CA ASN A 152 21.58 15.52 2.09
C ASN A 152 22.86 14.95 1.45
N ASP A 153 23.91 14.68 2.19
CA ASP A 153 25.22 14.45 1.60
C ASP A 153 25.64 12.98 1.54
N VAL A 154 24.88 12.07 2.15
CA VAL A 154 25.33 10.68 2.26
C VAL A 154 24.16 9.71 2.31
N LEU A 155 23.39 9.63 1.22
CA LEU A 155 22.52 8.47 1.05
C LEU A 155 23.38 7.32 0.49
N PRO A 156 23.65 6.27 1.28
CA PRO A 156 24.33 5.10 0.74
C PRO A 156 23.43 4.49 -0.33
N THR A 157 23.98 4.35 -1.53
CA THR A 157 23.23 3.91 -2.71
C THR A 157 22.84 2.42 -2.67
N ASN A 158 23.19 1.70 -1.62
CA ASN A 158 22.97 0.27 -1.50
C ASN A 158 22.12 -0.14 -0.30
N GLU A 159 21.42 0.79 0.35
CA GLU A 159 20.52 0.50 1.46
C GLU A 159 19.07 0.29 1.05
N VAL A 160 18.82 -0.07 -0.18
CA VAL A 160 17.51 -0.46 -0.67
C VAL A 160 17.34 -1.95 -0.44
N LEU A 161 16.28 -2.33 0.25
CA LEU A 161 15.94 -3.73 0.44
C LEU A 161 15.42 -4.32 -0.86
N SER A 162 15.97 -5.45 -1.27
CA SER A 162 15.49 -6.21 -2.42
C SER A 162 15.07 -7.61 -1.98
N GLU A 163 14.04 -8.11 -2.63
CA GLU A 163 13.63 -9.51 -2.46
C GLU A 163 14.62 -10.45 -3.10
#